data_0ebffd413998df4e969d59f1ac1c4bbc
#
_entry.id   0ebffd413998df4e969d59f1ac1c4bbc
#
_cell.length_a   1.000
_cell.length_b   1.000
_cell.length_c   1.000
_cell.angle_alpha   90.00
_cell.angle_beta   90.00
_cell.angle_gamma   90.00
#
_symmetry.space_group_name_H-M   'P 1'
#
loop_
_entity.id
_entity.type
_entity.pdbx_description
1 polymer ?
#
loop_
_entity_poly.entity_id
_entity_poly.type
_entity_poly.pdbx_seq_one_letter_code
_entity_poly.pdbx_strand_id
1 'polypeptide(L)'
;MASEEAGNLELEINPVNTLEEAIEGLNEGELDLLAMPARLLHGKQIKLLEAGCQVLGARTPRRPARFFVSENRIWYQPKGAIIICDDKIIRRQLKRARRGLRLLSSEAYASIHEIEDRPDSEDEIARWMEKLRRNGNIDGFVTSREVFNSIHCSSRRTVLGIDPEEREGDRYLPVPYADLVVLIGRSGFPRKLIQQVSELEGETVWWTQDNLIGGLSESELDRVAILVRHRQVGAIMRQAEEFSDLTMETVFHDPEGDTETTEVHVEIRIEFLSDDGMQTLSVERLVPLSNLQDSVIALTKDWDRMLSTASSPIPEQRTRQGLLPAKEPWIDLEK
;
A
#
# COMPACT_ATOMS: atom_id res chain seq x y z
N MET A 1 20.58 -6.66 5.03
CA MET A 1 20.91 -6.81 6.47
C MET A 1 20.54 -8.24 6.83
N ALA A 2 21.49 -9.12 6.71
CA ALA A 2 21.35 -10.48 7.21
C ALA A 2 21.45 -10.40 8.72
N SER A 3 20.44 -10.71 9.34
CA SER A 3 20.04 -11.36 10.56
C SER A 3 21.10 -11.56 11.64
N GLU A 4 21.20 -10.60 12.53
CA GLU A 4 21.61 -10.85 13.92
C GLU A 4 20.48 -11.50 14.77
N GLU A 5 19.26 -11.63 14.22
CA GLU A 5 18.07 -12.12 14.95
C GLU A 5 17.61 -13.55 14.56
N ALA A 6 18.19 -14.16 13.55
CA ALA A 6 17.83 -15.53 13.16
C ALA A 6 18.60 -16.59 13.96
N GLY A 7 18.71 -16.39 15.25
CA GLY A 7 19.21 -17.25 16.36
C GLY A 7 20.10 -18.39 15.92
N ASN A 8 20.24 -19.17 15.07
CA ASN A 8 21.16 -20.26 14.68
C ASN A 8 21.02 -20.69 13.19
N LEU A 9 20.33 -19.89 12.36
CA LEU A 9 20.25 -20.16 10.92
C LEU A 9 21.40 -19.44 10.22
N GLU A 10 22.21 -20.20 9.50
CA GLU A 10 23.15 -19.69 8.56
C GLU A 10 22.42 -19.56 7.20
N LEU A 11 22.30 -18.31 6.69
CA LEU A 11 21.60 -18.01 5.46
C LEU A 11 22.60 -17.74 4.34
N GLU A 12 22.57 -18.56 3.31
CA GLU A 12 23.24 -18.29 2.05
C GLU A 12 22.25 -17.64 1.08
N ILE A 13 22.60 -16.47 0.52
CA ILE A 13 21.71 -15.69 -0.35
C ILE A 13 22.22 -15.77 -1.79
N ASN A 14 21.43 -16.42 -2.64
CA ASN A 14 21.70 -16.57 -4.06
C ASN A 14 20.67 -15.76 -4.87
N PRO A 15 21.10 -14.82 -5.74
CA PRO A 15 20.17 -14.06 -6.58
C PRO A 15 19.56 -14.98 -7.66
N VAL A 16 18.25 -14.84 -7.88
CA VAL A 16 17.51 -15.55 -8.92
C VAL A 16 16.82 -14.52 -9.81
N ASN A 17 16.84 -14.71 -11.12
CA ASN A 17 16.37 -13.70 -12.07
C ASN A 17 14.87 -13.81 -12.37
N THR A 18 14.30 -15.01 -12.35
CA THR A 18 12.89 -15.26 -12.71
C THR A 18 12.18 -16.12 -11.68
N LEU A 19 10.86 -16.01 -11.61
CA LEU A 19 10.03 -16.85 -10.73
C LEU A 19 10.09 -18.33 -11.18
N GLU A 20 10.15 -18.58 -12.47
CA GLU A 20 10.24 -19.91 -13.05
C GLU A 20 11.53 -20.62 -12.61
N GLU A 21 12.68 -19.97 -12.77
CA GLU A 21 13.98 -20.46 -12.29
C GLU A 21 13.97 -20.74 -10.78
N ALA A 22 13.36 -19.85 -10.00
CA ALA A 22 13.24 -20.04 -8.56
C ALA A 22 12.37 -21.25 -8.18
N ILE A 23 11.25 -21.48 -8.88
CA ILE A 23 10.37 -22.63 -8.66
C ILE A 23 11.10 -23.93 -9.00
N GLU A 24 11.88 -23.95 -10.08
CA GLU A 24 12.71 -25.08 -10.49
C GLU A 24 13.75 -25.41 -9.41
N GLY A 25 14.53 -24.42 -8.96
CA GLY A 25 15.51 -24.59 -7.89
C GLY A 25 14.89 -25.02 -6.55
N LEU A 26 13.68 -24.55 -6.22
CA LEU A 26 12.93 -25.03 -5.05
C LEU A 26 12.56 -26.51 -5.20
N ASN A 27 12.09 -26.95 -6.37
CA ASN A 27 11.67 -28.33 -6.59
C ASN A 27 12.85 -29.32 -6.66
N GLU A 28 13.98 -28.90 -7.22
CA GLU A 28 15.21 -29.69 -7.29
C GLU A 28 15.97 -29.72 -5.96
N GLY A 29 15.62 -28.84 -5.02
CA GLY A 29 16.23 -28.72 -3.68
C GLY A 29 17.53 -27.92 -3.69
N GLU A 30 17.81 -27.19 -4.74
CA GLU A 30 18.92 -26.23 -4.82
C GLU A 30 18.63 -24.98 -3.98
N LEU A 31 17.35 -24.62 -3.84
CA LEU A 31 16.86 -23.55 -2.99
C LEU A 31 15.93 -24.13 -1.92
N ASP A 32 16.05 -23.63 -0.70
CA ASP A 32 15.12 -23.92 0.39
C ASP A 32 13.96 -22.95 0.44
N LEU A 33 14.24 -21.68 0.22
CA LEU A 33 13.28 -20.58 0.27
C LEU A 33 13.57 -19.54 -0.81
N LEU A 34 12.52 -18.98 -1.37
CA LEU A 34 12.57 -17.79 -2.21
C LEU A 34 11.99 -16.59 -1.45
N ALA A 35 12.73 -15.50 -1.36
CA ALA A 35 12.24 -14.21 -0.90
C ALA A 35 11.98 -13.28 -2.09
N MET A 36 10.77 -12.78 -2.24
CA MET A 36 10.43 -11.87 -3.35
C MET A 36 9.43 -10.81 -2.94
N PRO A 37 9.39 -9.64 -3.63
CA PRO A 37 8.34 -8.66 -3.42
C PRO A 37 6.95 -9.27 -3.70
N ALA A 38 6.03 -9.11 -2.75
CA ALA A 38 4.69 -9.70 -2.85
C ALA A 38 3.91 -9.22 -4.08
N ARG A 39 4.17 -7.99 -4.53
CA ARG A 39 3.56 -7.42 -5.75
C ARG A 39 3.82 -8.25 -7.01
N LEU A 40 4.99 -8.88 -7.11
CA LEU A 40 5.36 -9.72 -8.26
C LEU A 40 4.66 -11.08 -8.26
N LEU A 41 4.09 -11.48 -7.11
CA LEU A 41 3.32 -12.72 -6.96
C LEU A 41 1.83 -12.55 -7.30
N HIS A 42 1.33 -11.30 -7.34
CA HIS A 42 -0.08 -11.04 -7.63
C HIS A 42 -0.54 -11.75 -8.92
N GLY A 43 -1.68 -12.45 -8.84
CA GLY A 43 -2.24 -13.22 -9.94
C GLY A 43 -1.49 -14.51 -10.32
N LYS A 44 -0.41 -14.87 -9.60
CA LYS A 44 0.42 -16.07 -9.88
C LYS A 44 0.31 -17.16 -8.81
N GLN A 45 -0.52 -16.96 -7.79
CA GLN A 45 -0.66 -17.89 -6.66
C GLN A 45 -1.07 -19.30 -7.10
N ILE A 46 -1.98 -19.41 -8.08
CA ILE A 46 -2.42 -20.71 -8.61
C ILE A 46 -1.25 -21.44 -9.28
N LYS A 47 -0.48 -20.74 -10.13
CA LYS A 47 0.71 -21.30 -10.79
C LYS A 47 1.73 -21.80 -9.77
N LEU A 48 1.90 -21.05 -8.66
CA LEU A 48 2.79 -21.43 -7.58
C LEU A 48 2.34 -22.73 -6.90
N LEU A 49 1.03 -22.83 -6.59
CA LEU A 49 0.44 -24.03 -5.97
C LEU A 49 0.51 -25.26 -6.88
N GLU A 50 0.24 -25.09 -8.18
CA GLU A 50 0.37 -26.17 -9.19
C GLU A 50 1.80 -26.70 -9.28
N ALA A 51 2.78 -25.84 -9.03
CA ALA A 51 4.20 -26.23 -8.97
C ALA A 51 4.61 -26.83 -7.61
N GLY A 52 3.68 -27.10 -6.68
CA GLY A 52 3.98 -27.67 -5.37
C GLY A 52 4.61 -26.71 -4.37
N CYS A 53 4.61 -25.41 -4.68
CA CYS A 53 5.13 -24.35 -3.83
C CYS A 53 4.01 -23.51 -3.25
N GLN A 54 4.29 -22.83 -2.13
CA GLN A 54 3.33 -21.95 -1.47
C GLN A 54 4.03 -20.84 -0.70
N VAL A 55 3.29 -19.77 -0.39
CA VAL A 55 3.76 -18.76 0.55
C VAL A 55 3.73 -19.35 1.95
N LEU A 56 4.89 -19.39 2.59
CA LEU A 56 5.10 -19.97 3.91
C LEU A 56 5.20 -18.91 5.00
N GLY A 57 5.57 -17.69 4.66
CA GLY A 57 5.71 -16.57 5.56
C GLY A 57 5.84 -15.25 4.82
N ALA A 58 5.89 -14.16 5.56
CA ALA A 58 6.12 -12.84 4.99
C ALA A 58 6.80 -11.89 5.99
N ARG A 59 7.38 -10.83 5.44
CA ARG A 59 7.95 -9.71 6.21
C ARG A 59 7.44 -8.39 5.66
N THR A 60 7.17 -7.45 6.54
CA THR A 60 6.75 -6.09 6.14
C THR A 60 7.61 -5.05 6.87
N PRO A 61 7.95 -3.94 6.22
CA PRO A 61 8.54 -2.83 6.93
C PRO A 61 7.51 -2.27 7.91
N ARG A 62 7.94 -1.90 9.11
CA ARG A 62 7.06 -1.37 10.16
C ARG A 62 6.28 -0.13 9.74
N ARG A 63 6.77 0.60 8.72
CA ARG A 63 6.14 1.83 8.19
C ARG A 63 6.42 1.95 6.70
N PRO A 64 5.65 1.27 5.84
CA PRO A 64 5.74 1.50 4.40
C PRO A 64 5.36 2.96 4.14
N ALA A 65 6.25 3.71 3.49
CA ALA A 65 6.02 5.12 3.22
C ALA A 65 6.68 5.56 1.92
N ARG A 66 5.99 6.43 1.21
CA ARG A 66 6.57 7.21 0.12
C ARG A 66 7.03 8.57 0.65
N PHE A 67 8.08 9.10 0.07
CA PHE A 67 8.60 10.42 0.38
C PHE A 67 8.28 11.38 -0.77
N PHE A 68 7.65 12.49 -0.42
CA PHE A 68 7.55 13.63 -1.31
C PHE A 68 8.77 14.53 -1.09
N VAL A 69 9.62 14.61 -2.08
CA VAL A 69 10.86 15.39 -2.06
C VAL A 69 10.61 16.72 -2.75
N SER A 70 10.59 17.79 -1.96
CA SER A 70 10.32 19.16 -2.42
C SER A 70 10.70 20.17 -1.35
N GLU A 71 10.92 21.42 -1.71
CA GLU A 71 11.17 22.51 -0.76
C GLU A 71 9.93 22.83 0.08
N ASN A 72 8.76 22.77 -0.54
CA ASN A 72 7.49 23.09 0.10
C ASN A 72 6.65 21.82 0.32
N ARG A 73 5.86 21.80 1.41
CA ARG A 73 4.83 20.77 1.59
C ARG A 73 3.78 20.87 0.48
N ILE A 74 3.02 19.81 0.24
CA ILE A 74 2.04 19.71 -0.84
C ILE A 74 1.07 20.89 -0.86
N TRP A 75 0.57 21.30 0.29
CA TRP A 75 -0.38 22.42 0.41
C TRP A 75 0.18 23.78 -0.03
N TYR A 76 1.49 23.96 0.08
CA TYR A 76 2.16 25.19 -0.29
C TYR A 76 2.76 25.17 -1.69
N GLN A 77 2.50 24.09 -2.44
CA GLN A 77 2.91 24.04 -3.85
C GLN A 77 2.15 25.08 -4.69
N PRO A 78 2.80 25.78 -5.60
CA PRO A 78 2.12 26.71 -6.48
C PRO A 78 1.13 25.99 -7.41
N LYS A 79 0.14 26.71 -7.91
CA LYS A 79 -0.76 26.21 -8.94
C LYS A 79 0.04 25.93 -10.21
N GLY A 80 -0.10 24.74 -10.76
CA GLY A 80 0.66 24.30 -11.92
C GLY A 80 2.02 23.67 -11.60
N ALA A 81 2.38 23.54 -10.29
CA ALA A 81 3.62 22.87 -9.91
C ALA A 81 3.74 21.49 -10.52
N ILE A 82 4.91 21.19 -11.06
CA ILE A 82 5.22 19.92 -11.73
C ILE A 82 5.79 18.94 -10.71
N ILE A 83 5.08 17.84 -10.49
CA ILE A 83 5.49 16.77 -9.59
C ILE A 83 5.62 15.47 -10.39
N ILE A 84 6.75 14.82 -10.30
CA ILE A 84 6.96 13.49 -10.90
C ILE A 84 6.66 12.41 -9.86
N CYS A 85 5.82 11.46 -10.25
CA CYS A 85 5.47 10.32 -9.41
C CYS A 85 5.08 9.13 -10.30
N ASP A 86 5.77 8.00 -10.21
CA ASP A 86 5.47 6.82 -11.03
C ASP A 86 4.30 6.00 -10.47
N ASP A 87 4.06 6.06 -9.16
CA ASP A 87 2.90 5.40 -8.54
C ASP A 87 1.58 6.06 -8.95
N LYS A 88 0.73 5.37 -9.71
CA LYS A 88 -0.57 5.87 -10.17
C LYS A 88 -1.50 6.25 -9.01
N ILE A 89 -1.54 5.41 -7.97
CA ILE A 89 -2.34 5.65 -6.76
C ILE A 89 -1.90 6.92 -6.05
N ILE A 90 -0.60 7.08 -5.83
CA ILE A 90 -0.08 8.28 -5.17
C ILE A 90 -0.37 9.53 -6.00
N ARG A 91 -0.29 9.46 -7.34
CA ARG A 91 -0.71 10.59 -8.20
C ARG A 91 -2.18 10.97 -7.98
N ARG A 92 -3.09 9.98 -7.89
CA ARG A 92 -4.51 10.24 -7.61
C ARG A 92 -4.72 10.87 -6.24
N GLN A 93 -4.04 10.36 -5.21
CA GLN A 93 -4.09 10.92 -3.86
C GLN A 93 -3.52 12.34 -3.80
N LEU A 94 -2.40 12.61 -4.47
CA LEU A 94 -1.84 13.96 -4.59
C LEU A 94 -2.81 14.93 -5.29
N LYS A 95 -3.51 14.48 -6.33
CA LYS A 95 -4.51 15.26 -7.04
C LYS A 95 -5.72 15.58 -6.15
N ARG A 96 -6.14 14.62 -5.32
CA ARG A 96 -7.16 14.80 -4.28
C ARG A 96 -6.73 15.85 -3.26
N ALA A 97 -5.51 15.71 -2.74
CA ALA A 97 -4.97 16.60 -1.71
C ALA A 97 -4.78 18.04 -2.23
N ARG A 98 -4.27 18.22 -3.44
CA ARG A 98 -4.01 19.55 -4.01
C ARG A 98 -4.43 19.61 -5.47
N ARG A 99 -5.58 20.24 -5.73
CA ARG A 99 -6.04 20.52 -7.10
C ARG A 99 -5.10 21.51 -7.81
N GLY A 100 -4.85 21.27 -9.08
CA GLY A 100 -4.04 22.17 -9.91
C GLY A 100 -2.55 21.84 -9.94
N LEU A 101 -2.10 20.71 -9.35
CA LEU A 101 -0.78 20.16 -9.60
C LEU A 101 -0.72 19.51 -11.00
N ARG A 102 0.43 19.61 -11.67
CA ARG A 102 0.76 18.83 -12.86
C ARG A 102 1.50 17.57 -12.41
N LEU A 103 0.77 16.48 -12.35
CA LEU A 103 1.30 15.18 -11.91
C LEU A 103 1.62 14.34 -13.13
N LEU A 104 2.88 13.97 -13.28
CA LEU A 104 3.40 13.21 -14.42
C LEU A 104 4.13 11.96 -13.91
N SER A 105 4.15 10.90 -14.73
CA SER A 105 5.15 9.85 -14.54
C SER A 105 6.51 10.32 -15.08
N SER A 106 7.58 9.68 -14.65
CA SER A 106 8.92 9.94 -15.18
C SER A 106 8.98 9.75 -16.69
N GLU A 107 8.30 8.73 -17.20
CA GLU A 107 8.17 8.44 -18.63
C GLU A 107 7.38 9.55 -19.38
N ALA A 108 6.23 9.97 -18.84
CA ALA A 108 5.43 11.03 -19.45
C ALA A 108 6.18 12.38 -19.45
N TYR A 109 6.93 12.66 -18.37
CA TYR A 109 7.77 13.86 -18.31
C TYR A 109 8.87 13.81 -19.38
N ALA A 110 9.59 12.70 -19.50
CA ALA A 110 10.64 12.52 -20.50
C ALA A 110 10.10 12.67 -21.93
N SER A 111 8.95 12.05 -22.21
CA SER A 111 8.29 12.16 -23.52
C SER A 111 7.87 13.60 -23.87
N ILE A 112 7.28 14.33 -22.92
CA ILE A 112 6.85 15.73 -23.16
C ILE A 112 8.04 16.66 -23.42
N HIS A 113 9.18 16.38 -22.78
CA HIS A 113 10.39 17.20 -22.89
C HIS A 113 11.43 16.64 -23.86
N GLU A 114 11.05 15.62 -24.66
CA GLU A 114 11.90 14.98 -25.69
C GLU A 114 13.26 14.50 -25.10
N ILE A 115 13.24 13.94 -23.88
CA ILE A 115 14.44 13.42 -23.21
C ILE A 115 14.60 11.94 -23.57
N GLU A 116 15.58 11.62 -24.39
CA GLU A 116 15.85 10.24 -24.84
C GLU A 116 16.58 9.41 -23.77
N ASP A 117 17.44 10.03 -22.96
CA ASP A 117 18.28 9.37 -21.97
C ASP A 117 17.57 9.26 -20.60
N ARG A 118 16.31 8.82 -20.54
CA ARG A 118 15.67 8.51 -19.27
C ARG A 118 16.26 7.22 -18.70
N PRO A 119 16.72 7.23 -17.42
CA PRO A 119 17.23 6.02 -16.76
C PRO A 119 16.16 4.94 -16.59
N ASP A 120 16.58 3.67 -16.44
CA ASP A 120 15.67 2.53 -16.27
C ASP A 120 15.58 2.06 -14.81
N SER A 121 16.65 2.18 -14.02
CA SER A 121 16.63 1.74 -12.62
C SER A 121 16.01 2.78 -11.69
N GLU A 122 15.29 2.33 -10.65
CA GLU A 122 14.63 3.21 -9.70
C GLU A 122 15.58 4.21 -9.04
N ASP A 123 16.79 3.80 -8.68
CA ASP A 123 17.81 4.65 -8.07
C ASP A 123 18.30 5.73 -9.03
N GLU A 124 18.51 5.38 -10.29
CA GLU A 124 18.95 6.33 -11.31
C GLU A 124 17.82 7.30 -11.70
N ILE A 125 16.58 6.81 -11.81
CA ILE A 125 15.39 7.66 -12.00
C ILE A 125 15.29 8.67 -10.86
N ALA A 126 15.47 8.25 -9.62
CA ALA A 126 15.40 9.15 -8.47
C ALA A 126 16.53 10.20 -8.47
N ARG A 127 17.77 9.80 -8.83
CA ARG A 127 18.88 10.76 -9.01
C ARG A 127 18.60 11.76 -10.13
N TRP A 128 18.04 11.29 -11.24
CA TRP A 128 17.64 12.12 -12.36
C TRP A 128 16.53 13.12 -11.97
N MET A 129 15.48 12.66 -11.26
CA MET A 129 14.43 13.54 -10.74
C MET A 129 14.97 14.57 -9.76
N GLU A 130 15.91 14.20 -8.88
CA GLU A 130 16.56 15.13 -7.96
C GLU A 130 17.39 16.18 -8.71
N LYS A 131 18.09 15.79 -9.77
CA LYS A 131 18.79 16.73 -10.65
C LYS A 131 17.84 17.71 -11.33
N LEU A 132 16.71 17.23 -11.84
CA LEU A 132 15.66 18.09 -12.45
C LEU A 132 15.13 19.09 -11.42
N ARG A 133 14.86 18.64 -10.18
CA ARG A 133 14.37 19.49 -9.12
C ARG A 133 15.37 20.57 -8.74
N ARG A 134 16.64 20.21 -8.55
CA ARG A 134 17.71 21.19 -8.24
C ARG A 134 17.89 22.22 -9.33
N ASN A 135 17.66 21.86 -10.58
CA ASN A 135 17.75 22.78 -11.72
C ASN A 135 16.47 23.62 -11.88
N GLY A 136 15.44 23.43 -11.06
CA GLY A 136 14.19 24.17 -11.16
C GLY A 136 13.27 23.74 -12.32
N ASN A 137 13.52 22.57 -12.93
CA ASN A 137 12.68 22.03 -14.01
C ASN A 137 11.40 21.39 -13.49
N ILE A 138 11.41 20.91 -12.22
CA ILE A 138 10.26 20.37 -11.51
C ILE A 138 10.24 20.91 -10.09
N ASP A 139 9.05 20.93 -9.47
CA ASP A 139 8.88 21.43 -8.09
C ASP A 139 9.05 20.34 -7.04
N GLY A 140 8.90 19.06 -7.43
CA GLY A 140 9.10 17.94 -6.54
C GLY A 140 8.93 16.59 -7.22
N PHE A 141 9.24 15.53 -6.48
CA PHE A 141 9.02 14.16 -6.93
C PHE A 141 8.70 13.24 -5.76
N VAL A 142 8.16 12.06 -6.09
CA VAL A 142 7.86 11.01 -5.10
C VAL A 142 8.79 9.82 -5.32
N THR A 143 9.30 9.27 -4.21
CA THR A 143 10.15 8.07 -4.24
C THR A 143 9.90 7.21 -3.00
N SER A 144 10.39 5.96 -3.00
CA SER A 144 10.37 5.12 -1.80
C SER A 144 11.39 5.59 -0.76
N ARG A 145 11.22 5.13 0.48
CA ARG A 145 12.18 5.40 1.55
C ARG A 145 13.54 4.78 1.24
N GLU A 146 13.54 3.56 0.72
CA GLU A 146 14.72 2.79 0.37
C GLU A 146 15.55 3.53 -0.67
N VAL A 147 14.91 3.90 -1.78
CA VAL A 147 15.56 4.64 -2.87
C VAL A 147 16.05 6.00 -2.41
N PHE A 148 15.27 6.75 -1.61
CA PHE A 148 15.72 8.02 -1.05
C PHE A 148 17.01 7.88 -0.23
N ASN A 149 17.11 6.82 0.57
CA ASN A 149 18.28 6.55 1.39
C ASN A 149 19.46 6.03 0.55
N SER A 150 19.21 5.17 -0.46
CA SER A 150 20.26 4.60 -1.33
C SER A 150 20.97 5.67 -2.15
N ILE A 151 20.24 6.67 -2.64
CA ILE A 151 20.82 7.79 -3.40
C ILE A 151 21.45 8.88 -2.52
N HIS A 152 21.45 8.69 -1.19
CA HIS A 152 21.94 9.68 -0.21
C HIS A 152 21.37 11.09 -0.42
N CYS A 153 20.08 11.17 -0.75
CA CYS A 153 19.41 12.44 -0.96
C CYS A 153 19.32 13.22 0.36
N SER A 154 19.84 14.43 0.38
CA SER A 154 19.83 15.33 1.54
C SER A 154 18.72 16.38 1.49
N SER A 155 17.90 16.37 0.44
CA SER A 155 16.83 17.33 0.22
C SER A 155 15.69 17.17 1.21
N ARG A 156 14.96 18.25 1.44
CA ARG A 156 13.77 18.24 2.30
C ARG A 156 12.74 17.24 1.78
N ARG A 157 12.19 16.45 2.68
CA ARG A 157 11.16 15.46 2.37
C ARG A 157 9.98 15.57 3.33
N THR A 158 8.81 15.23 2.83
CA THR A 158 7.59 15.00 3.62
C THR A 158 7.19 13.54 3.44
N VAL A 159 6.85 12.87 4.54
CA VAL A 159 6.34 11.49 4.48
C VAL A 159 4.90 11.53 3.98
N LEU A 160 4.58 10.76 2.95
CA LEU A 160 3.22 10.53 2.50
C LEU A 160 2.66 9.34 3.28
N GLY A 161 1.74 9.60 4.18
CA GLY A 161 1.17 8.59 5.07
C GLY A 161 -0.19 9.02 5.60
N ILE A 162 -0.60 8.38 6.67
CA ILE A 162 -1.78 8.77 7.43
C ILE A 162 -1.28 9.54 8.63
N ASP A 163 -1.42 10.84 8.60
CA ASP A 163 -1.20 11.70 9.75
C ASP A 163 -2.56 12.08 10.32
N PRO A 164 -2.83 11.77 11.60
CA PRO A 164 -4.08 12.14 12.25
C PRO A 164 -4.31 13.65 12.33
N GLU A 165 -3.24 14.44 12.37
CA GLU A 165 -3.32 15.91 12.41
C GLU A 165 -3.63 16.54 11.04
N GLU A 166 -3.53 15.74 9.95
CA GLU A 166 -3.71 16.27 8.61
C GLU A 166 -5.19 16.32 8.22
N ARG A 167 -5.52 17.32 7.40
CA ARG A 167 -6.88 17.54 6.87
C ARG A 167 -7.35 16.35 6.05
N GLU A 168 -8.65 16.14 5.95
CA GLU A 168 -9.28 15.01 5.24
C GLU A 168 -8.76 14.72 3.81
N GLY A 169 -8.07 15.62 3.16
CA GLY A 169 -7.47 15.41 1.83
C GLY A 169 -6.07 14.80 1.85
N ASP A 170 -5.37 14.80 2.98
CA ASP A 170 -3.94 14.49 3.08
C ASP A 170 -3.64 13.05 3.48
N ARG A 171 -4.63 12.20 3.40
CA ARG A 171 -4.48 10.78 3.68
C ARG A 171 -3.86 10.07 2.49
N TYR A 172 -2.68 9.48 2.69
CA TYR A 172 -1.96 8.69 1.70
C TYR A 172 -1.86 7.25 2.16
N LEU A 173 -2.72 6.39 1.62
CA LEU A 173 -2.61 4.96 1.82
C LEU A 173 -1.54 4.38 0.89
N PRO A 174 -0.81 3.36 1.34
CA PRO A 174 0.19 2.68 0.52
C PRO A 174 -0.43 2.03 -0.72
N VAL A 175 0.39 1.86 -1.76
CA VAL A 175 0.04 1.01 -2.90
C VAL A 175 -0.11 -0.45 -2.44
N PRO A 176 -0.89 -1.28 -3.16
CA PRO A 176 -0.99 -2.70 -2.86
C PRO A 176 0.37 -3.38 -2.73
N TYR A 177 0.52 -4.19 -1.68
CA TYR A 177 1.75 -4.94 -1.37
C TYR A 177 3.00 -4.08 -1.14
N ALA A 178 2.84 -2.80 -0.77
CA ALA A 178 3.96 -1.88 -0.56
C ALA A 178 4.99 -2.46 0.40
N ASP A 179 6.24 -2.59 -0.08
CA ASP A 179 7.42 -3.03 0.68
C ASP A 179 7.25 -4.40 1.36
N LEU A 180 6.22 -5.18 1.02
CA LEU A 180 5.93 -6.51 1.54
C LEU A 180 6.76 -7.55 0.79
N VAL A 181 7.50 -8.37 1.54
CA VAL A 181 8.28 -9.49 1.03
C VAL A 181 7.61 -10.79 1.46
N VAL A 182 7.34 -11.68 0.50
CA VAL A 182 6.84 -13.04 0.76
C VAL A 182 7.97 -14.05 0.71
N LEU A 183 7.85 -15.06 1.57
CA LEU A 183 8.75 -16.21 1.64
C LEU A 183 8.02 -17.41 1.07
N ILE A 184 8.53 -17.93 -0.02
CA ILE A 184 7.95 -19.05 -0.78
C ILE A 184 8.83 -20.26 -0.60
N GLY A 185 8.22 -21.42 -0.43
CA GLY A 185 8.93 -22.69 -0.36
C GLY A 185 8.04 -23.84 -0.76
N ARG A 186 8.61 -25.05 -0.77
CA ARG A 186 7.89 -26.29 -1.06
C ARG A 186 6.82 -26.58 -0.01
N SER A 187 5.72 -27.16 -0.41
CA SER A 187 4.73 -27.71 0.52
C SER A 187 5.41 -28.71 1.46
N GLY A 188 5.24 -28.50 2.77
CA GLY A 188 5.88 -29.34 3.79
C GLY A 188 7.22 -28.82 4.34
N PHE A 189 7.69 -27.66 3.91
CA PHE A 189 8.85 -27.01 4.53
C PHE A 189 8.65 -26.80 6.04
N PRO A 190 9.67 -27.04 6.89
CA PRO A 190 9.52 -27.00 8.34
C PRO A 190 9.10 -25.62 8.88
N ARG A 191 7.93 -25.55 9.51
CA ARG A 191 7.40 -24.29 10.08
C ARG A 191 8.33 -23.61 11.08
N LYS A 192 9.08 -24.39 11.87
CA LYS A 192 10.03 -23.84 12.85
C LYS A 192 11.15 -23.02 12.21
N LEU A 193 11.55 -23.36 10.99
CA LEU A 193 12.57 -22.60 10.26
C LEU A 193 11.98 -21.30 9.70
N ILE A 194 10.76 -21.40 9.16
CA ILE A 194 10.05 -20.19 8.66
C ILE A 194 9.81 -19.17 9.77
N GLN A 195 9.41 -19.60 10.95
CA GLN A 195 9.16 -18.71 12.09
C GLN A 195 10.38 -17.87 12.52
N GLN A 196 11.59 -18.29 12.16
CA GLN A 196 12.81 -17.54 12.44
C GLN A 196 13.07 -16.40 11.44
N VAL A 197 12.51 -16.51 10.24
CA VAL A 197 12.72 -15.55 9.14
C VAL A 197 11.45 -14.79 8.77
N SER A 198 10.28 -15.25 9.19
CA SER A 198 8.98 -14.61 9.00
C SER A 198 8.60 -13.71 10.18
N GLU A 199 7.68 -12.79 9.95
CA GLU A 199 7.10 -11.91 10.97
C GLU A 199 5.59 -12.06 10.99
N LEU A 200 4.99 -12.21 12.18
CA LEU A 200 3.54 -12.36 12.32
C LEU A 200 2.78 -11.19 11.68
N GLU A 201 3.29 -9.96 11.79
CA GLU A 201 2.70 -8.80 11.13
C GLU A 201 2.78 -8.94 9.61
N GLY A 202 3.92 -9.39 9.06
CA GLY A 202 4.09 -9.64 7.63
C GLY A 202 3.10 -10.69 7.10
N GLU A 203 2.95 -11.81 7.81
CA GLU A 203 1.99 -12.86 7.47
C GLU A 203 0.54 -12.33 7.50
N THR A 204 0.20 -11.55 8.52
CA THR A 204 -1.10 -10.89 8.63
C THR A 204 -1.36 -9.94 7.46
N VAL A 205 -0.37 -9.11 7.11
CA VAL A 205 -0.45 -8.15 6.01
C VAL A 205 -0.63 -8.87 4.68
N TRP A 206 0.18 -9.90 4.41
CA TRP A 206 0.07 -10.72 3.21
C TRP A 206 -1.31 -11.36 3.10
N TRP A 207 -1.70 -12.13 4.12
CA TRP A 207 -2.95 -12.87 4.12
C TRP A 207 -4.17 -11.94 3.93
N THR A 208 -4.19 -10.80 4.64
CA THR A 208 -5.29 -9.84 4.54
C THR A 208 -5.37 -9.20 3.16
N GLN A 209 -4.23 -8.77 2.60
CA GLN A 209 -4.21 -8.16 1.26
C GLN A 209 -4.58 -9.17 0.19
N ASP A 210 -4.02 -10.38 0.24
CA ASP A 210 -4.32 -11.44 -0.74
C ASP A 210 -5.82 -11.77 -0.77
N ASN A 211 -6.48 -11.85 0.39
CA ASN A 211 -7.92 -12.09 0.47
C ASN A 211 -8.77 -10.91 -0.02
N LEU A 212 -8.34 -9.67 0.20
CA LEU A 212 -9.12 -8.48 -0.18
C LEU A 212 -8.92 -8.07 -1.64
N ILE A 213 -7.70 -8.20 -2.15
CA ILE A 213 -7.32 -7.65 -3.46
C ILE A 213 -6.66 -8.65 -4.40
N GLY A 214 -6.43 -9.89 -3.96
CA GLY A 214 -5.75 -10.93 -4.76
C GLY A 214 -6.49 -11.31 -6.05
N GLY A 215 -7.82 -11.11 -6.09
CA GLY A 215 -8.66 -11.36 -7.27
C GLY A 215 -8.80 -10.19 -8.24
N LEU A 216 -8.25 -9.01 -7.91
CA LEU A 216 -8.36 -7.81 -8.75
C LEU A 216 -7.42 -7.90 -9.96
N SER A 217 -7.85 -7.35 -11.09
CA SER A 217 -7.01 -7.15 -12.26
C SER A 217 -5.94 -6.07 -12.01
N GLU A 218 -4.90 -6.03 -12.84
CA GLU A 218 -3.87 -4.99 -12.76
C GLU A 218 -4.45 -3.57 -12.88
N SER A 219 -5.45 -3.38 -13.73
CA SER A 219 -6.11 -2.08 -13.90
C SER A 219 -6.90 -1.65 -12.67
N GLU A 220 -7.51 -2.59 -11.95
CA GLU A 220 -8.20 -2.33 -10.69
C GLU A 220 -7.22 -2.07 -9.56
N LEU A 221 -6.11 -2.82 -9.48
CA LEU A 221 -5.05 -2.57 -8.52
C LEU A 221 -4.45 -1.16 -8.64
N ASP A 222 -4.36 -0.63 -9.84
CA ASP A 222 -3.93 0.75 -10.08
C ASP A 222 -4.86 1.82 -9.47
N ARG A 223 -6.03 1.41 -8.97
CA ARG A 223 -7.05 2.28 -8.35
C ARG A 223 -7.21 2.04 -6.86
N VAL A 224 -6.63 0.96 -6.34
CA VAL A 224 -6.76 0.57 -4.93
C VAL A 224 -5.53 0.98 -4.14
N ALA A 225 -5.74 1.58 -2.98
CA ALA A 225 -4.72 1.77 -1.95
C ALA A 225 -5.13 1.00 -0.70
N ILE A 226 -4.18 0.36 -0.04
CA ILE A 226 -4.47 -0.48 1.12
C ILE A 226 -3.37 -0.37 2.18
N LEU A 227 -3.79 -0.21 3.43
CA LEU A 227 -2.93 -0.31 4.60
C LEU A 227 -3.46 -1.43 5.50
N VAL A 228 -2.58 -2.33 5.86
CA VAL A 228 -2.79 -3.32 6.91
C VAL A 228 -1.62 -3.24 7.87
N ARG A 229 -1.88 -3.13 9.16
CA ARG A 229 -0.81 -3.09 10.18
C ARG A 229 -1.29 -3.56 11.54
N HIS A 230 -0.37 -4.04 12.34
CA HIS A 230 -0.62 -4.31 13.74
C HIS A 230 -0.64 -3.01 14.57
N ARG A 231 -1.57 -2.95 15.51
CA ARG A 231 -1.70 -1.87 16.48
C ARG A 231 -1.77 -2.44 17.90
N GLN A 232 -0.91 -1.96 18.75
CA GLN A 232 -0.99 -2.26 20.19
C GLN A 232 -2.08 -1.39 20.81
N VAL A 233 -2.90 -1.95 21.70
CA VAL A 233 -3.98 -1.22 22.39
C VAL A 233 -3.45 0.06 23.05
N GLY A 234 -2.33 -0.01 23.78
CA GLY A 234 -1.75 1.16 24.40
C GLY A 234 -1.30 2.27 23.42
N ALA A 235 -1.02 1.93 22.14
CA ALA A 235 -0.74 2.94 21.12
C ALA A 235 -2.03 3.54 20.55
N ILE A 236 -3.11 2.74 20.45
CA ILE A 236 -4.43 3.19 20.03
C ILE A 236 -4.98 4.17 21.07
N MET A 237 -4.88 3.82 22.34
CA MET A 237 -5.37 4.64 23.45
C MET A 237 -4.65 5.98 23.55
N ARG A 238 -3.33 5.99 23.49
CA ARG A 238 -2.55 7.25 23.48
C ARG A 238 -2.96 8.15 22.32
N GLN A 239 -3.23 7.56 21.15
CA GLN A 239 -3.73 8.33 20.01
C GLN A 239 -5.14 8.87 20.26
N ALA A 240 -6.05 8.08 20.85
CA ALA A 240 -7.40 8.51 21.20
C ALA A 240 -7.38 9.67 22.19
N GLU A 241 -6.57 9.61 23.23
CA GLU A 241 -6.33 10.67 24.20
C GLU A 241 -5.81 11.96 23.53
N GLU A 242 -4.80 11.84 22.66
CA GLU A 242 -4.19 12.96 21.94
C GLU A 242 -5.19 13.70 21.06
N PHE A 243 -6.10 12.97 20.40
CA PHE A 243 -7.14 13.53 19.52
C PHE A 243 -8.50 13.72 20.20
N SER A 244 -8.61 13.44 21.52
CA SER A 244 -9.86 13.50 22.28
C SER A 244 -10.98 12.65 21.65
N ASP A 245 -10.63 11.48 21.13
CA ASP A 245 -11.57 10.50 20.58
C ASP A 245 -12.19 9.66 21.71
N LEU A 246 -13.20 10.24 22.36
CA LEU A 246 -13.91 9.60 23.48
C LEU A 246 -14.51 8.24 23.12
N THR A 247 -14.85 8.02 21.86
CA THR A 247 -15.41 6.72 21.41
C THR A 247 -14.35 5.65 21.50
N MET A 248 -13.15 5.92 20.98
CA MET A 248 -12.04 4.98 21.02
C MET A 248 -11.51 4.76 22.45
N GLU A 249 -11.46 5.83 23.26
CA GLU A 249 -11.10 5.69 24.68
C GLU A 249 -12.06 4.74 25.40
N THR A 250 -13.37 4.90 25.22
CA THR A 250 -14.40 4.11 25.90
C THR A 250 -14.37 2.62 25.47
N VAL A 251 -14.07 2.34 24.20
CA VAL A 251 -14.08 0.97 23.66
C VAL A 251 -13.04 0.05 24.32
N PHE A 252 -11.94 0.60 24.79
CA PHE A 252 -10.82 -0.17 25.34
C PHE A 252 -10.72 -0.09 26.88
N HIS A 253 -11.67 0.58 27.54
CA HIS A 253 -11.74 0.60 29.01
C HIS A 253 -12.97 -0.17 29.50
N ASP A 254 -12.78 -0.88 30.60
CA ASP A 254 -13.89 -1.41 31.37
C ASP A 254 -14.56 -0.29 32.23
N PRO A 255 -15.70 -0.56 32.89
CA PRO A 255 -16.36 0.39 33.76
C PRO A 255 -15.49 0.91 34.92
N GLU A 256 -14.48 0.16 35.32
CA GLU A 256 -13.53 0.49 36.40
C GLU A 256 -12.37 1.37 35.88
N GLY A 257 -12.22 1.51 34.54
CA GLY A 257 -11.20 2.32 33.89
C GLY A 257 -9.92 1.54 33.54
N ASP A 258 -9.93 0.22 33.71
CA ASP A 258 -8.84 -0.64 33.30
C ASP A 258 -8.92 -0.98 31.81
N THR A 259 -7.79 -1.26 31.17
CA THR A 259 -7.77 -1.66 29.76
C THR A 259 -8.26 -3.09 29.60
N GLU A 260 -9.41 -3.28 28.93
CA GLU A 260 -10.06 -4.60 28.81
C GLU A 260 -9.22 -5.64 28.06
N THR A 261 -8.35 -5.21 27.14
CA THR A 261 -7.56 -6.13 26.30
C THR A 261 -6.15 -5.63 26.07
N THR A 262 -5.18 -6.56 26.14
CA THR A 262 -3.79 -6.36 25.72
C THR A 262 -3.53 -6.96 24.34
N GLU A 263 -4.54 -7.54 23.69
CA GLU A 263 -4.42 -8.19 22.40
C GLU A 263 -4.03 -7.20 21.30
N VAL A 264 -3.21 -7.67 20.37
CA VAL A 264 -2.87 -6.91 19.16
C VAL A 264 -4.10 -6.76 18.29
N HIS A 265 -4.36 -5.55 17.83
CA HIS A 265 -5.38 -5.25 16.85
C HIS A 265 -4.78 -5.09 15.47
N VAL A 266 -5.56 -5.44 14.45
CA VAL A 266 -5.23 -5.24 13.05
C VAL A 266 -6.05 -4.07 12.52
N GLU A 267 -5.34 -3.02 12.11
CA GLU A 267 -5.93 -1.90 11.39
C GLU A 267 -5.90 -2.19 9.90
N ILE A 268 -7.07 -2.17 9.27
CA ILE A 268 -7.25 -2.38 7.82
C ILE A 268 -7.90 -1.13 7.28
N ARG A 269 -7.25 -0.48 6.30
CA ARG A 269 -7.81 0.63 5.54
C ARG A 269 -7.65 0.33 4.07
N ILE A 270 -8.74 0.40 3.33
CA ILE A 270 -8.75 0.22 1.89
C ILE A 270 -9.51 1.37 1.25
N GLU A 271 -8.98 1.89 0.15
CA GLU A 271 -9.67 2.89 -0.64
C GLU A 271 -9.56 2.60 -2.14
N PHE A 272 -10.61 2.95 -2.87
CA PHE A 272 -10.66 2.94 -4.31
C PHE A 272 -10.81 4.37 -4.81
N LEU A 273 -9.96 4.78 -5.75
CA LEU A 273 -9.95 6.12 -6.29
C LEU A 273 -10.35 6.12 -7.78
N SER A 274 -11.21 7.07 -8.14
CA SER A 274 -11.50 7.37 -9.54
C SER A 274 -10.24 7.83 -10.28
N ASP A 275 -10.25 7.80 -11.61
CA ASP A 275 -9.09 8.16 -12.42
C ASP A 275 -8.65 9.61 -12.25
N ASP A 276 -9.60 10.49 -11.96
CA ASP A 276 -9.32 11.88 -11.65
C ASP A 276 -8.91 12.11 -10.19
N GLY A 277 -9.00 11.10 -9.32
CA GLY A 277 -8.72 11.16 -7.89
C GLY A 277 -9.76 11.94 -7.08
N MET A 278 -10.87 12.41 -7.70
CA MET A 278 -11.85 13.25 -7.02
C MET A 278 -12.91 12.48 -6.25
N GLN A 279 -13.13 11.22 -6.63
CA GLN A 279 -14.05 10.33 -5.95
C GLN A 279 -13.25 9.24 -5.24
N THR A 280 -13.57 9.02 -3.98
CA THR A 280 -12.91 8.01 -3.15
C THR A 280 -13.97 7.20 -2.43
N LEU A 281 -13.89 5.88 -2.56
CA LEU A 281 -14.62 4.93 -1.75
C LEU A 281 -13.64 4.38 -0.72
N SER A 282 -13.96 4.42 0.56
CA SER A 282 -13.04 3.94 1.58
C SER A 282 -13.75 3.15 2.67
N VAL A 283 -13.06 2.15 3.19
CA VAL A 283 -13.48 1.38 4.37
C VAL A 283 -12.30 1.28 5.34
N GLU A 284 -12.62 1.43 6.62
CA GLU A 284 -11.69 1.26 7.72
C GLU A 284 -12.23 0.24 8.72
N ARG A 285 -11.35 -0.62 9.22
CA ARG A 285 -11.65 -1.58 10.28
C ARG A 285 -10.48 -1.63 11.25
N LEU A 286 -10.83 -1.73 12.52
CA LEU A 286 -9.89 -2.03 13.59
C LEU A 286 -10.43 -3.24 14.33
N VAL A 287 -9.73 -4.36 14.27
CA VAL A 287 -10.25 -5.65 14.75
C VAL A 287 -9.19 -6.38 15.57
N PRO A 288 -9.57 -7.11 16.63
CA PRO A 288 -8.64 -8.00 17.32
C PRO A 288 -8.03 -9.03 16.36
N LEU A 289 -6.76 -9.36 16.54
CA LEU A 289 -6.07 -10.33 15.69
C LEU A 289 -6.77 -11.70 15.70
N SER A 290 -7.34 -12.10 16.84
CA SER A 290 -8.13 -13.33 16.99
C SER A 290 -9.36 -13.39 16.09
N ASN A 291 -9.97 -12.23 15.77
CA ASN A 291 -11.19 -12.12 14.96
C ASN A 291 -10.91 -11.68 13.51
N LEU A 292 -9.64 -11.66 13.10
CA LEU A 292 -9.24 -11.13 11.79
C LEU A 292 -9.91 -11.86 10.64
N GLN A 293 -9.95 -13.19 10.67
CA GLN A 293 -10.47 -14.01 9.57
C GLN A 293 -11.94 -13.69 9.27
N ASP A 294 -12.80 -13.70 10.30
CA ASP A 294 -14.23 -13.38 10.14
C ASP A 294 -14.43 -11.94 9.68
N SER A 295 -13.62 -11.03 10.21
CA SER A 295 -13.66 -9.61 9.86
C SER A 295 -13.26 -9.35 8.41
N VAL A 296 -12.26 -10.06 7.88
CA VAL A 296 -11.85 -9.93 6.47
C VAL A 296 -12.94 -10.49 5.55
N ILE A 297 -13.55 -11.63 5.88
CA ILE A 297 -14.68 -12.18 5.11
C ILE A 297 -15.86 -11.19 5.06
N ALA A 298 -16.19 -10.58 6.20
CA ALA A 298 -17.25 -9.55 6.25
C ALA A 298 -16.85 -8.30 5.44
N LEU A 299 -15.61 -7.86 5.58
CA LEU A 299 -15.09 -6.70 4.88
C LEU A 299 -15.10 -6.89 3.35
N THR A 300 -14.74 -8.08 2.85
CA THR A 300 -14.79 -8.39 1.42
C THR A 300 -16.21 -8.22 0.87
N LYS A 301 -17.22 -8.76 1.59
CA LYS A 301 -18.62 -8.61 1.20
C LYS A 301 -19.10 -7.16 1.21
N ASP A 302 -18.71 -6.39 2.22
CA ASP A 302 -19.06 -4.97 2.31
C ASP A 302 -18.38 -4.18 1.19
N TRP A 303 -17.13 -4.49 0.90
CA TRP A 303 -16.34 -3.88 -0.16
C TRP A 303 -16.95 -4.12 -1.53
N ASP A 304 -17.28 -5.37 -1.87
CA ASP A 304 -17.91 -5.74 -3.13
C ASP A 304 -19.27 -5.04 -3.32
N ARG A 305 -20.06 -4.96 -2.23
CA ARG A 305 -21.34 -4.25 -2.24
C ARG A 305 -21.16 -2.75 -2.48
N MET A 306 -20.17 -2.13 -1.84
CA MET A 306 -19.88 -0.72 -2.00
C MET A 306 -19.41 -0.40 -3.41
N LEU A 307 -18.49 -1.19 -3.97
CA LEU A 307 -18.02 -1.08 -5.35
C LEU A 307 -19.17 -1.23 -6.34
N SER A 308 -19.98 -2.28 -6.21
CA SER A 308 -21.15 -2.51 -7.05
C SER A 308 -22.16 -1.34 -6.98
N THR A 309 -22.39 -0.81 -5.78
CA THR A 309 -23.30 0.34 -5.62
C THR A 309 -22.74 1.60 -6.26
N ALA A 310 -21.43 1.87 -6.07
CA ALA A 310 -20.77 3.04 -6.60
C ALA A 310 -20.62 3.00 -8.13
N SER A 311 -20.50 1.81 -8.73
CA SER A 311 -20.43 1.60 -10.18
C SER A 311 -21.79 1.50 -10.88
N SER A 312 -22.88 1.40 -10.10
CA SER A 312 -24.22 1.37 -10.66
C SER A 312 -24.71 2.75 -11.07
N PRO A 313 -25.41 2.90 -12.20
CA PRO A 313 -26.03 4.16 -12.59
C PRO A 313 -26.99 4.65 -11.49
N ILE A 314 -26.92 5.92 -11.19
CA ILE A 314 -27.83 6.53 -10.20
C ILE A 314 -29.23 6.59 -10.82
N PRO A 315 -30.23 5.88 -10.27
CA PRO A 315 -31.56 5.80 -10.85
C PRO A 315 -32.24 7.18 -10.89
N GLU A 316 -33.20 7.33 -11.80
CA GLU A 316 -34.06 8.51 -11.88
C GLU A 316 -34.74 8.77 -10.51
N GLN A 317 -34.66 9.99 -10.04
CA GLN A 317 -35.28 10.38 -8.78
C GLN A 317 -36.49 11.28 -9.04
N ARG A 318 -37.64 10.91 -8.45
CA ARG A 318 -38.81 11.79 -8.42
C ARG A 318 -38.61 12.87 -7.37
N THR A 319 -38.60 14.09 -7.81
CA THR A 319 -38.60 15.27 -6.93
C THR A 319 -39.94 15.97 -6.99
N ARG A 320 -40.20 16.92 -6.09
CA ARG A 320 -41.41 17.77 -6.14
C ARG A 320 -41.48 18.64 -7.41
N GLN A 321 -40.39 18.80 -8.13
CA GLN A 321 -40.26 19.60 -9.35
C GLN A 321 -40.24 18.77 -10.65
N GLY A 322 -40.31 17.43 -10.56
CA GLY A 322 -40.28 16.54 -11.72
C GLY A 322 -39.32 15.37 -11.57
N LEU A 323 -39.05 14.67 -12.68
CA LEU A 323 -38.06 13.60 -12.75
C LEU A 323 -36.68 14.19 -13.02
N LEU A 324 -35.71 13.83 -12.19
CA LEU A 324 -34.30 14.04 -12.50
C LEU A 324 -33.82 12.85 -13.35
N PRO A 325 -33.13 13.11 -14.47
CA PRO A 325 -32.60 12.02 -15.29
C PRO A 325 -31.61 11.17 -14.53
N ALA A 326 -31.48 9.92 -14.96
CA ALA A 326 -30.44 9.03 -14.47
C ALA A 326 -29.06 9.69 -14.63
N LYS A 327 -28.19 9.58 -13.64
CA LYS A 327 -26.83 10.09 -13.69
C LYS A 327 -25.86 8.94 -13.92
N GLU A 328 -24.72 9.29 -14.50
CA GLU A 328 -23.59 8.37 -14.60
C GLU A 328 -23.21 7.80 -13.23
N PRO A 329 -22.64 6.60 -13.18
CA PRO A 329 -22.17 5.99 -11.93
C PRO A 329 -21.10 6.86 -11.25
N TRP A 330 -20.97 6.72 -9.94
CA TRP A 330 -19.96 7.45 -9.19
C TRP A 330 -18.54 7.03 -9.56
N ILE A 331 -18.38 5.75 -9.87
CA ILE A 331 -17.11 5.17 -10.28
C ILE A 331 -17.35 4.36 -11.54
N ASP A 332 -16.59 4.63 -12.58
CA ASP A 332 -16.59 3.85 -13.81
C ASP A 332 -15.52 2.76 -13.68
N LEU A 333 -15.95 1.50 -13.58
CA LEU A 333 -15.06 0.33 -13.47
C LEU A 333 -14.63 -0.18 -14.84
N GLU A 334 -15.31 0.25 -15.95
CA GLU A 334 -15.03 -0.24 -17.30
C GLU A 334 -13.94 0.55 -18.02
N LYS A 335 -13.52 1.67 -17.47
CA LYS A 335 -12.40 2.50 -17.96
C LYS A 335 -11.19 2.30 -17.06
#